data_4ddb764df58b2fa52d69fcae7a5d80ad
#
_entry.id   4ddb764df58b2fa52d69fcae7a5d80ad
#
_cell.length_a   1.000
_cell.length_b   1.000
_cell.length_c   1.000
_cell.angle_alpha   90.00
_cell.angle_beta   90.00
_cell.angle_gamma   90.00
#
_symmetry.space_group_name_H-M   'P 1'
#
loop_
_entity.id
_entity.type
_entity.pdbx_description
1 polymer ?
#
loop_
_entity_poly.entity_id
_entity_poly.type
_entity_poly.pdbx_seq_one_letter_code
_entity_poly.pdbx_strand_id
1 'polypeptide(L)'
;MADKYDVIVVGAGPGGVTCGALLAKWGLKTLVVDKNSQVGGKAMTLSKSGFRYEYYPIWPCPGAESQIHAALKVLGIEDRVELIQPDPFGLMHYETPSGEIGSMIMRGPGHPLDPQDLFKLLGVGDADTEEVLRLFGEVALMAPHDQDLLDDVSTIEFLDRYDIPRSVYSFFATLQSEGTIEVPSDIACASEVVKIFQQLVTGGSGCYPAGGLGAMYEAIAGAAQANGSDILLETRVDRIAVQNGRVGGVFTEKGAFYAPIVVSNAGIQPTVLKLVGEEHFDKSYVNYVGDLVPSLGFAGARYILSKPVLEYPVYLYFSDNTVSTTDHIMKAKSGQMPEQIYVFISATSLCPGRAPPGKQLVHTGLSCPADTKVDPKTWLDKVEAEVARIWPDVVKHIEESEYYGSAHISAISRDSVVPGAGGECIGLGQIVGQCGKHKPSAKAPISGLFYVGADAGSTGFFANNLAVASGMNVAKMVLQYFKTHPR
;
A
#
# COMPACT_ATOMS: atom_id res chain seq x y z
N MET A 1 37.72 13.91 -0.73
CA MET A 1 36.69 14.91 -1.08
C MET A 1 35.37 14.20 -0.88
N ALA A 2 34.42 14.81 -0.16
CA ALA A 2 33.09 14.20 0.01
C ALA A 2 32.41 14.08 -1.35
N ASP A 3 31.77 12.94 -1.61
CA ASP A 3 31.06 12.70 -2.85
C ASP A 3 29.89 13.68 -3.03
N LYS A 4 29.88 14.39 -4.16
CA LYS A 4 28.78 15.31 -4.50
C LYS A 4 27.86 14.65 -5.51
N TYR A 5 26.57 14.68 -5.18
CA TYR A 5 25.48 14.23 -6.02
C TYR A 5 24.63 15.43 -6.51
N ASP A 6 23.82 15.21 -7.52
CA ASP A 6 22.78 16.15 -7.92
C ASP A 6 21.55 16.00 -7.02
N VAL A 7 21.23 14.76 -6.68
CA VAL A 7 20.08 14.39 -5.85
C VAL A 7 20.44 13.25 -4.90
N ILE A 8 19.98 13.34 -3.67
CA ILE A 8 19.99 12.23 -2.70
C ILE A 8 18.53 11.84 -2.43
N VAL A 9 18.24 10.53 -2.53
CA VAL A 9 16.94 9.94 -2.19
C VAL A 9 17.10 9.18 -0.87
N VAL A 10 16.32 9.55 0.13
CA VAL A 10 16.27 8.91 1.45
C VAL A 10 15.16 7.88 1.50
N GLY A 11 15.51 6.60 1.53
CA GLY A 11 14.60 5.46 1.52
C GLY A 11 14.41 4.85 0.12
N ALA A 12 14.75 3.57 -0.02
CA ALA A 12 14.64 2.77 -1.24
C ALA A 12 13.32 1.97 -1.32
N GLY A 13 12.25 2.45 -0.68
CA GLY A 13 10.90 1.93 -0.90
C GLY A 13 10.41 2.19 -2.34
N PRO A 14 9.24 1.68 -2.74
CA PRO A 14 8.75 1.75 -4.12
C PRO A 14 8.83 3.14 -4.77
N GLY A 15 8.41 4.17 -4.05
CA GLY A 15 8.46 5.56 -4.55
C GLY A 15 9.87 6.10 -4.68
N GLY A 16 10.72 5.88 -3.67
CA GLY A 16 12.08 6.39 -3.64
C GLY A 16 12.96 5.76 -4.71
N VAL A 17 12.97 4.42 -4.81
CA VAL A 17 13.79 3.73 -5.81
C VAL A 17 13.34 4.05 -7.25
N THR A 18 12.03 4.19 -7.48
CA THR A 18 11.48 4.60 -8.79
C THR A 18 11.90 6.04 -9.13
N CYS A 19 11.79 6.96 -8.17
CA CYS A 19 12.24 8.35 -8.36
C CYS A 19 13.73 8.41 -8.68
N GLY A 20 14.57 7.74 -7.88
CA GLY A 20 16.01 7.69 -8.09
C GLY A 20 16.40 7.10 -9.44
N ALA A 21 15.76 5.99 -9.86
CA ALA A 21 16.02 5.34 -11.14
C ALA A 21 15.69 6.24 -12.33
N LEU A 22 14.57 6.96 -12.28
CA LEU A 22 14.17 7.88 -13.33
C LEU A 22 15.10 9.09 -13.41
N LEU A 23 15.51 9.65 -12.27
CA LEU A 23 16.45 10.76 -12.24
C LEU A 23 17.81 10.35 -12.80
N ALA A 24 18.33 9.17 -12.45
CA ALA A 24 19.55 8.61 -13.03
C ALA A 24 19.43 8.42 -14.54
N LYS A 25 18.32 7.82 -15.02
CA LYS A 25 18.03 7.68 -16.45
C LYS A 25 18.02 9.01 -17.19
N TRP A 26 17.61 10.08 -16.53
CA TRP A 26 17.62 11.44 -17.11
C TRP A 26 18.94 12.19 -16.90
N GLY A 27 19.99 11.50 -16.46
CA GLY A 27 21.37 11.98 -16.43
C GLY A 27 21.76 12.73 -15.16
N LEU A 28 20.98 12.67 -14.09
CA LEU A 28 21.38 13.23 -12.79
C LEU A 28 22.22 12.22 -12.00
N LYS A 29 23.31 12.68 -11.38
CA LYS A 29 24.08 11.87 -10.46
C LYS A 29 23.29 11.69 -9.16
N THR A 30 22.71 10.51 -8.95
CA THR A 30 21.83 10.21 -7.82
C THR A 30 22.48 9.27 -6.81
N LEU A 31 22.15 9.45 -5.53
CA LEU A 31 22.41 8.52 -4.46
C LEU A 31 21.08 8.11 -3.84
N VAL A 32 20.81 6.81 -3.74
CA VAL A 32 19.69 6.27 -2.97
C VAL A 32 20.23 5.62 -1.69
N VAL A 33 19.73 6.03 -0.54
CA VAL A 33 20.17 5.53 0.78
C VAL A 33 19.04 4.85 1.50
N ASP A 34 19.24 3.62 2.00
CA ASP A 34 18.23 2.91 2.81
C ASP A 34 18.87 2.23 4.02
N LYS A 35 18.11 2.21 5.12
CA LYS A 35 18.51 1.54 6.37
C LYS A 35 18.46 0.02 6.30
N ASN A 36 17.66 -0.54 5.38
CA ASN A 36 17.47 -1.96 5.18
C ASN A 36 18.58 -2.56 4.30
N SER A 37 18.70 -3.89 4.37
CA SER A 37 19.65 -4.65 3.54
C SER A 37 19.16 -4.89 2.11
N GLN A 38 17.89 -4.53 1.82
CA GLN A 38 17.26 -4.71 0.52
C GLN A 38 16.45 -3.45 0.15
N VAL A 39 16.28 -3.23 -1.15
CA VAL A 39 15.34 -2.24 -1.68
C VAL A 39 13.90 -2.77 -1.59
N GLY A 40 12.92 -1.89 -1.73
CA GLY A 40 11.50 -2.25 -1.76
C GLY A 40 10.72 -1.87 -0.51
N GLY A 41 11.37 -1.57 0.62
CA GLY A 41 10.68 -1.17 1.85
C GLY A 41 9.61 -2.19 2.27
N LYS A 42 8.34 -1.78 2.43
CA LYS A 42 7.24 -2.68 2.76
C LYS A 42 6.91 -3.72 1.67
N ALA A 43 7.40 -3.53 0.45
CA ALA A 43 7.23 -4.47 -0.66
C ALA A 43 8.44 -5.41 -0.86
N MET A 44 9.36 -5.47 0.10
CA MET A 44 10.45 -6.45 0.09
C MET A 44 9.92 -7.87 0.06
N THR A 45 10.63 -8.75 -0.65
CA THR A 45 10.40 -10.19 -0.60
C THR A 45 11.41 -10.83 0.34
N LEU A 46 10.91 -11.53 1.34
CA LEU A 46 11.70 -12.27 2.31
C LEU A 46 11.97 -13.70 1.80
N SER A 47 13.10 -14.27 2.24
CA SER A 47 13.43 -15.66 1.97
C SER A 47 13.78 -16.37 3.29
N LYS A 48 13.04 -17.46 3.61
CA LYS A 48 13.27 -18.23 4.83
C LYS A 48 12.85 -19.68 4.58
N SER A 49 13.69 -20.63 4.94
CA SER A 49 13.39 -22.07 4.87
C SER A 49 12.90 -22.55 3.48
N GLY A 50 13.39 -21.93 2.39
CA GLY A 50 12.97 -22.27 1.03
C GLY A 50 11.69 -21.58 0.56
N PHE A 51 11.03 -20.81 1.40
CA PHE A 51 9.90 -19.96 1.01
C PHE A 51 10.36 -18.57 0.60
N ARG A 52 9.61 -17.96 -0.34
CA ARG A 52 9.71 -16.55 -0.74
C ARG A 52 8.35 -15.89 -0.55
N TYR A 53 8.28 -14.85 0.28
CA TYR A 53 7.04 -14.22 0.69
C TYR A 53 7.23 -12.75 1.03
N GLU A 54 6.17 -11.98 1.01
CA GLU A 54 6.13 -10.56 1.32
C GLU A 54 5.85 -10.33 2.81
N TYR A 55 6.02 -9.08 3.25
CA TYR A 55 5.70 -8.69 4.62
C TYR A 55 4.21 -8.79 4.93
N TYR A 56 3.36 -8.43 3.97
CA TYR A 56 1.90 -8.45 4.06
C TYR A 56 1.30 -9.50 3.13
N PRO A 57 0.04 -9.93 3.35
CA PRO A 57 -0.73 -10.54 2.28
C PRO A 57 -0.80 -9.55 1.11
N ILE A 58 -0.70 -10.05 -0.10
CA ILE A 58 -0.66 -9.18 -1.27
C ILE A 58 -1.78 -9.50 -2.26
N TRP A 59 -2.38 -8.45 -2.76
CA TRP A 59 -3.24 -8.50 -3.94
C TRP A 59 -2.39 -8.68 -5.20
N PRO A 60 -2.90 -9.37 -6.27
CA PRO A 60 -2.19 -9.46 -7.56
C PRO A 60 -1.93 -8.06 -8.12
N CYS A 61 -0.66 -7.68 -8.14
CA CYS A 61 -0.16 -6.39 -8.59
C CYS A 61 1.29 -6.60 -9.06
N PRO A 62 1.71 -6.15 -10.26
CA PRO A 62 1.02 -5.19 -11.14
C PRO A 62 0.03 -5.82 -12.11
N GLY A 63 -0.81 -4.99 -12.75
CA GLY A 63 -1.49 -5.29 -14.01
C GLY A 63 -0.88 -4.50 -15.17
N ALA A 64 -1.33 -4.75 -16.38
CA ALA A 64 -0.81 -4.10 -17.60
C ALA A 64 -1.00 -2.57 -17.58
N GLU A 65 -2.09 -2.09 -16.98
CA GLU A 65 -2.42 -0.66 -16.85
C GLU A 65 -1.96 -0.06 -15.52
N SER A 66 -1.13 -0.77 -14.74
CA SER A 66 -0.63 -0.29 -13.46
C SER A 66 0.46 0.77 -13.60
N GLN A 67 0.60 1.62 -12.58
CA GLN A 67 1.69 2.59 -12.50
C GLN A 67 3.06 1.91 -12.38
N ILE A 68 3.10 0.72 -11.80
CA ILE A 68 4.31 -0.10 -11.73
C ILE A 68 4.75 -0.51 -13.14
N HIS A 69 3.83 -1.03 -13.94
CA HIS A 69 4.14 -1.41 -15.32
C HIS A 69 4.57 -0.19 -16.16
N ALA A 70 3.88 0.95 -16.00
CA ALA A 70 4.27 2.19 -16.65
C ALA A 70 5.70 2.64 -16.27
N ALA A 71 6.10 2.49 -15.02
CA ALA A 71 7.46 2.81 -14.56
C ALA A 71 8.50 1.86 -15.18
N LEU A 72 8.23 0.54 -15.20
CA LEU A 72 9.12 -0.44 -15.85
C LEU A 72 9.31 -0.11 -17.33
N LYS A 73 8.23 0.24 -18.03
CA LYS A 73 8.27 0.63 -19.44
C LYS A 73 9.07 1.92 -19.68
N VAL A 74 8.85 2.96 -18.85
CA VAL A 74 9.64 4.20 -18.94
C VAL A 74 11.12 3.93 -18.68
N LEU A 75 11.45 3.01 -17.78
CA LEU A 75 12.83 2.59 -17.53
C LEU A 75 13.40 1.69 -18.64
N GLY A 76 12.56 1.04 -19.44
CA GLY A 76 12.96 0.09 -20.50
C GLY A 76 13.46 -1.24 -19.91
N ILE A 77 12.76 -1.72 -18.88
CA ILE A 77 13.11 -2.93 -18.14
C ILE A 77 11.92 -3.87 -17.94
N GLU A 78 10.85 -3.70 -18.67
CA GLU A 78 9.67 -4.56 -18.60
C GLU A 78 10.01 -6.05 -18.79
N ASP A 79 10.97 -6.35 -19.65
CA ASP A 79 11.43 -7.71 -19.92
C ASP A 79 12.27 -8.33 -18.80
N ARG A 80 12.67 -7.52 -17.80
CA ARG A 80 13.48 -8.01 -16.66
C ARG A 80 12.65 -8.55 -15.53
N VAL A 81 11.32 -8.36 -15.57
CA VAL A 81 10.38 -8.81 -14.55
C VAL A 81 9.38 -9.75 -15.21
N GLU A 82 9.54 -11.04 -14.95
CA GLU A 82 8.56 -12.03 -15.36
C GLU A 82 7.30 -11.86 -14.52
N LEU A 83 6.14 -11.73 -15.16
CA LEU A 83 4.84 -11.63 -14.51
C LEU A 83 4.07 -12.93 -14.68
N ILE A 84 3.60 -13.46 -13.56
CA ILE A 84 2.76 -14.66 -13.49
C ILE A 84 1.32 -14.20 -13.33
N GLN A 85 0.45 -14.64 -14.23
CA GLN A 85 -0.99 -14.34 -14.18
C GLN A 85 -1.77 -15.62 -13.87
N PRO A 86 -2.07 -15.88 -12.59
CA PRO A 86 -2.95 -16.99 -12.24
C PRO A 86 -4.37 -16.74 -12.76
N ASP A 87 -5.00 -17.78 -13.30
CA ASP A 87 -6.41 -17.74 -13.67
C ASP A 87 -7.07 -19.10 -13.37
N PRO A 88 -7.97 -19.19 -12.42
CA PRO A 88 -8.41 -18.13 -11.48
C PRO A 88 -7.31 -17.66 -10.52
N PHE A 89 -7.39 -16.39 -10.07
CA PHE A 89 -6.44 -15.88 -9.10
C PHE A 89 -6.97 -15.88 -7.65
N GLY A 90 -8.28 -16.07 -7.44
CA GLY A 90 -8.82 -16.02 -6.09
C GLY A 90 -10.25 -16.46 -5.94
N LEU A 91 -10.67 -16.49 -4.69
CA LEU A 91 -12.02 -16.80 -4.25
C LEU A 91 -12.51 -15.73 -3.26
N MET A 92 -13.70 -15.18 -3.52
CA MET A 92 -14.36 -14.23 -2.64
C MET A 92 -15.51 -14.92 -1.92
N HIS A 93 -15.55 -14.77 -0.59
CA HIS A 93 -16.62 -15.27 0.26
C HIS A 93 -17.44 -14.12 0.82
N TYR A 94 -18.76 -14.26 0.77
CA TYR A 94 -19.70 -13.41 1.46
C TYR A 94 -20.58 -14.23 2.39
N GLU A 95 -20.64 -13.86 3.66
CA GLU A 95 -21.51 -14.48 4.65
C GLU A 95 -22.80 -13.65 4.80
N THR A 96 -23.92 -14.31 4.53
CA THR A 96 -25.24 -13.70 4.69
C THR A 96 -25.61 -13.50 6.15
N PRO A 97 -26.61 -12.66 6.49
CA PRO A 97 -27.11 -12.56 7.86
C PRO A 97 -27.64 -13.85 8.47
N SER A 98 -27.97 -14.86 7.63
CA SER A 98 -28.36 -16.20 8.10
C SER A 98 -27.17 -17.11 8.45
N GLY A 99 -25.93 -16.66 8.19
CA GLY A 99 -24.71 -17.44 8.44
C GLY A 99 -24.33 -18.36 7.26
N GLU A 100 -25.00 -18.28 6.12
CA GLU A 100 -24.62 -19.03 4.93
C GLU A 100 -23.47 -18.30 4.20
N ILE A 101 -22.40 -19.04 3.87
CA ILE A 101 -21.23 -18.50 3.16
C ILE A 101 -21.35 -18.86 1.68
N GLY A 102 -21.66 -17.86 0.84
CA GLY A 102 -21.55 -17.92 -0.60
C GLY A 102 -20.12 -17.69 -1.08
N SER A 103 -19.83 -18.10 -2.33
CA SER A 103 -18.49 -17.92 -2.89
C SER A 103 -18.55 -17.57 -4.38
N MET A 104 -17.61 -16.71 -4.82
CA MET A 104 -17.41 -16.36 -6.21
C MET A 104 -15.94 -16.48 -6.60
N ILE A 105 -15.67 -17.09 -7.75
CA ILE A 105 -14.32 -17.20 -8.31
C ILE A 105 -13.91 -15.85 -8.91
N MET A 106 -12.71 -15.38 -8.53
CA MET A 106 -12.11 -14.18 -9.10
C MET A 106 -11.15 -14.55 -10.22
N ARG A 107 -11.38 -14.00 -11.42
CA ARG A 107 -10.56 -14.24 -12.61
C ARG A 107 -9.72 -13.03 -12.98
N GLY A 108 -8.59 -13.29 -13.65
CA GLY A 108 -7.65 -12.27 -14.07
C GLY A 108 -8.13 -11.41 -15.27
N PRO A 109 -7.30 -10.47 -15.72
CA PRO A 109 -7.56 -9.64 -16.90
C PRO A 109 -7.87 -10.52 -18.11
N GLY A 110 -8.89 -10.13 -18.89
CA GLY A 110 -9.39 -10.93 -20.02
C GLY A 110 -10.66 -11.75 -19.68
N HIS A 111 -10.95 -11.91 -18.39
CA HIS A 111 -12.21 -12.46 -17.90
C HIS A 111 -12.84 -11.40 -16.98
N PRO A 112 -13.55 -10.40 -17.53
CA PRO A 112 -14.17 -9.36 -16.71
C PRO A 112 -15.12 -10.00 -15.68
N LEU A 113 -15.19 -9.38 -14.52
CA LEU A 113 -16.15 -9.75 -13.49
C LEU A 113 -17.55 -9.74 -14.13
N ASP A 114 -18.22 -10.89 -14.12
CA ASP A 114 -19.63 -10.93 -14.51
C ASP A 114 -20.46 -10.28 -13.40
N PRO A 115 -21.14 -9.15 -13.66
CA PRO A 115 -21.99 -8.54 -12.65
C PRO A 115 -23.05 -9.50 -12.10
N GLN A 116 -23.52 -10.45 -12.89
CA GLN A 116 -24.51 -11.44 -12.46
C GLN A 116 -23.95 -12.39 -11.39
N ASP A 117 -22.70 -12.83 -11.50
CA ASP A 117 -22.06 -13.68 -10.49
C ASP A 117 -21.88 -12.91 -9.17
N LEU A 118 -21.51 -11.63 -9.24
CA LEU A 118 -21.40 -10.78 -8.06
C LEU A 118 -22.78 -10.51 -7.44
N PHE A 119 -23.79 -10.21 -8.24
CA PHE A 119 -25.16 -9.97 -7.76
C PHE A 119 -25.74 -11.22 -7.11
N LYS A 120 -25.48 -12.40 -7.70
CA LYS A 120 -25.89 -13.67 -7.10
C LYS A 120 -25.17 -13.91 -5.76
N LEU A 121 -23.87 -13.64 -5.66
CA LEU A 121 -23.11 -13.74 -4.40
C LEU A 121 -23.71 -12.83 -3.33
N LEU A 122 -24.03 -11.59 -3.69
CA LEU A 122 -24.55 -10.56 -2.78
C LEU A 122 -26.06 -10.68 -2.53
N GLY A 123 -26.75 -11.62 -3.17
CA GLY A 123 -28.19 -11.81 -3.02
C GLY A 123 -29.03 -10.63 -3.52
N VAL A 124 -28.57 -9.93 -4.57
CA VAL A 124 -29.30 -8.82 -5.19
C VAL A 124 -30.56 -9.35 -5.86
N GLY A 125 -31.72 -8.91 -5.39
CA GLY A 125 -33.01 -9.26 -5.95
C GLY A 125 -33.38 -8.42 -7.18
N ASP A 126 -34.43 -8.85 -7.91
CA ASP A 126 -34.93 -8.12 -9.09
C ASP A 126 -35.32 -6.68 -8.75
N ALA A 127 -35.85 -6.44 -7.56
CA ALA A 127 -36.28 -5.12 -7.10
C ALA A 127 -35.12 -4.15 -6.91
N ASP A 128 -33.94 -4.65 -6.54
CA ASP A 128 -32.75 -3.84 -6.23
C ASP A 128 -31.82 -3.68 -7.43
N THR A 129 -31.99 -4.51 -8.47
CA THR A 129 -31.06 -4.63 -9.60
C THR A 129 -30.83 -3.29 -10.31
N GLU A 130 -31.88 -2.49 -10.53
CA GLU A 130 -31.77 -1.20 -11.23
C GLU A 130 -30.87 -0.23 -10.45
N GLU A 131 -31.07 -0.11 -9.14
CA GLU A 131 -30.30 0.81 -8.29
C GLU A 131 -28.84 0.34 -8.11
N VAL A 132 -28.63 -0.96 -7.99
CA VAL A 132 -27.29 -1.55 -7.94
C VAL A 132 -26.54 -1.32 -9.24
N LEU A 133 -27.17 -1.53 -10.40
CA LEU A 133 -26.58 -1.22 -11.71
C LEU A 133 -26.26 0.28 -11.85
N ARG A 134 -27.13 1.16 -11.31
CA ARG A 134 -26.87 2.61 -11.30
C ARG A 134 -25.60 2.94 -10.52
N LEU A 135 -25.43 2.40 -9.30
CA LEU A 135 -24.20 2.60 -8.50
C LEU A 135 -22.97 2.10 -9.24
N PHE A 136 -22.96 0.84 -9.71
CA PHE A 136 -21.80 0.26 -10.39
C PHE A 136 -21.45 1.01 -11.69
N GLY A 137 -22.47 1.40 -12.46
CA GLY A 137 -22.32 2.20 -13.66
C GLY A 137 -21.74 3.59 -13.38
N GLU A 138 -22.24 4.26 -12.35
CA GLU A 138 -21.73 5.57 -11.94
C GLU A 138 -20.28 5.46 -11.48
N VAL A 139 -19.95 4.53 -10.61
CA VAL A 139 -18.56 4.32 -10.12
C VAL A 139 -17.63 3.95 -11.28
N ALA A 140 -18.05 3.04 -12.18
CA ALA A 140 -17.19 2.58 -13.29
C ALA A 140 -16.94 3.65 -14.36
N LEU A 141 -17.90 4.55 -14.60
CA LEU A 141 -17.90 5.51 -15.72
C LEU A 141 -17.70 6.97 -15.28
N MET A 142 -17.62 7.24 -13.97
CA MET A 142 -17.48 8.60 -13.43
C MET A 142 -16.27 9.30 -14.04
N ALA A 143 -16.50 10.47 -14.63
CA ALA A 143 -15.43 11.28 -15.23
C ALA A 143 -14.49 11.87 -14.16
N PRO A 144 -13.22 12.14 -14.47
CA PRO A 144 -12.25 12.68 -13.50
C PRO A 144 -12.71 13.93 -12.77
N HIS A 145 -13.41 14.83 -13.47
CA HIS A 145 -13.95 16.06 -12.85
C HIS A 145 -15.00 15.74 -11.77
N ASP A 146 -15.86 14.75 -12.03
CA ASP A 146 -16.91 14.36 -11.08
C ASP A 146 -16.31 13.61 -9.89
N GLN A 147 -15.24 12.82 -10.13
CA GLN A 147 -14.48 12.19 -9.05
C GLN A 147 -13.90 13.23 -8.08
N ASP A 148 -13.36 14.33 -8.59
CA ASP A 148 -12.77 15.41 -7.77
C ASP A 148 -13.81 16.11 -6.88
N LEU A 149 -15.11 16.08 -7.24
CA LEU A 149 -16.19 16.56 -6.38
C LEU A 149 -16.42 15.67 -5.15
N LEU A 150 -15.92 14.45 -5.17
CA LEU A 150 -16.01 13.49 -4.05
C LEU A 150 -14.81 13.60 -3.07
N ASP A 151 -13.88 14.53 -3.27
CA ASP A 151 -12.72 14.70 -2.38
C ASP A 151 -13.10 15.11 -0.94
N ASP A 152 -14.28 15.70 -0.76
CA ASP A 152 -14.80 16.11 0.56
C ASP A 152 -15.93 15.17 1.07
N VAL A 153 -16.11 14.01 0.44
CA VAL A 153 -17.19 13.06 0.74
C VAL A 153 -16.58 11.74 1.20
N SER A 154 -17.07 11.20 2.31
CA SER A 154 -16.66 9.87 2.76
C SER A 154 -17.33 8.76 1.94
N THR A 155 -16.76 7.56 1.99
CA THR A 155 -17.32 6.39 1.30
C THR A 155 -18.74 6.08 1.79
N ILE A 156 -18.97 6.18 3.11
CA ILE A 156 -20.32 5.97 3.68
C ILE A 156 -21.30 7.02 3.15
N GLU A 157 -20.95 8.33 3.22
CA GLU A 157 -21.81 9.40 2.70
C GLU A 157 -22.09 9.29 1.20
N PHE A 158 -21.16 8.73 0.43
CA PHE A 158 -21.36 8.45 -0.98
C PHE A 158 -22.34 7.30 -1.19
N LEU A 159 -22.19 6.19 -0.45
CA LEU A 159 -23.07 5.02 -0.56
C LEU A 159 -24.48 5.30 -0.05
N ASP A 160 -24.65 6.17 0.95
CA ASP A 160 -25.94 6.57 1.51
C ASP A 160 -26.83 7.35 0.52
N ARG A 161 -26.34 7.68 -0.68
CA ARG A 161 -27.10 8.29 -1.78
C ARG A 161 -27.91 7.26 -2.58
N TYR A 162 -27.71 5.96 -2.29
CA TYR A 162 -28.30 4.84 -3.03
C TYR A 162 -29.15 3.98 -2.10
N ASP A 163 -30.31 3.57 -2.57
CA ASP A 163 -31.17 2.60 -1.88
C ASP A 163 -30.77 1.17 -2.30
N ILE A 164 -29.63 0.70 -1.75
CA ILE A 164 -28.99 -0.55 -2.12
C ILE A 164 -29.04 -1.57 -0.97
N PRO A 165 -29.06 -2.88 -1.28
CA PRO A 165 -28.94 -3.93 -0.27
C PRO A 165 -27.69 -3.77 0.59
N ARG A 166 -27.80 -4.14 1.88
CA ARG A 166 -26.68 -4.04 2.82
C ARG A 166 -25.46 -4.82 2.36
N SER A 167 -25.62 -5.95 1.68
CA SER A 167 -24.55 -6.74 1.09
C SER A 167 -23.73 -5.96 0.05
N VAL A 168 -24.38 -5.19 -0.82
CA VAL A 168 -23.74 -4.32 -1.82
C VAL A 168 -23.03 -3.17 -1.12
N TYR A 169 -23.68 -2.56 -0.13
CA TYR A 169 -23.07 -1.53 0.72
C TYR A 169 -21.77 -2.06 1.37
N SER A 170 -21.85 -3.25 1.97
CA SER A 170 -20.72 -3.89 2.66
C SER A 170 -19.59 -4.26 1.70
N PHE A 171 -19.90 -4.66 0.47
CA PHE A 171 -18.91 -4.89 -0.59
C PHE A 171 -18.06 -3.64 -0.84
N PHE A 172 -18.68 -2.47 -1.02
CA PHE A 172 -17.94 -1.22 -1.23
C PHE A 172 -17.26 -0.73 0.06
N ALA A 173 -17.98 -0.67 1.16
CA ALA A 173 -17.46 -0.13 2.41
C ALA A 173 -16.33 -0.97 3.01
N THR A 174 -16.35 -2.31 2.85
CA THR A 174 -15.29 -3.19 3.37
C THR A 174 -14.16 -3.34 2.36
N LEU A 175 -14.47 -3.86 1.14
CA LEU A 175 -13.42 -4.25 0.21
C LEU A 175 -12.71 -3.05 -0.43
N GLN A 176 -13.46 -1.98 -0.73
CA GLN A 176 -12.88 -0.83 -1.43
C GLN A 176 -12.29 0.21 -0.47
N SER A 177 -12.70 0.23 0.81
CA SER A 177 -12.08 1.11 1.81
C SER A 177 -11.00 0.38 2.61
N GLU A 178 -11.38 -0.52 3.51
CA GLU A 178 -10.43 -1.23 4.35
C GLU A 178 -9.51 -2.14 3.53
N GLY A 179 -10.09 -2.94 2.61
CA GLY A 179 -9.33 -3.91 1.81
C GLY A 179 -8.38 -3.32 0.76
N THR A 180 -8.49 -2.03 0.42
CA THR A 180 -7.61 -1.39 -0.60
C THR A 180 -6.77 -0.25 -0.06
N ILE A 181 -7.34 0.64 0.75
CA ILE A 181 -6.66 1.86 1.23
C ILE A 181 -6.38 1.85 2.73
N GLU A 182 -6.79 0.79 3.43
CA GLU A 182 -6.54 0.57 4.87
C GLU A 182 -6.98 1.76 5.72
N VAL A 183 -8.22 2.19 5.54
CA VAL A 183 -8.86 3.23 6.35
C VAL A 183 -10.31 2.87 6.65
N PRO A 184 -10.87 3.30 7.81
CA PRO A 184 -12.28 3.12 8.12
C PRO A 184 -13.18 3.81 7.09
N SER A 185 -14.30 3.19 6.75
CA SER A 185 -15.18 3.63 5.67
C SER A 185 -15.89 4.97 5.94
N ASP A 186 -16.07 5.34 7.21
CA ASP A 186 -16.66 6.62 7.63
C ASP A 186 -15.74 7.83 7.40
N ILE A 187 -14.44 7.62 7.22
CA ILE A 187 -13.46 8.67 6.89
C ILE A 187 -12.75 8.44 5.55
N ALA A 188 -12.87 7.24 4.96
CA ALA A 188 -12.30 6.91 3.64
C ALA A 188 -12.86 7.85 2.57
N CYS A 189 -11.99 8.48 1.78
CA CYS A 189 -12.38 9.42 0.74
C CYS A 189 -13.01 8.69 -0.46
N ALA A 190 -14.25 9.05 -0.80
CA ALA A 190 -14.98 8.42 -1.88
C ALA A 190 -14.31 8.59 -3.25
N SER A 191 -13.66 9.73 -3.52
CA SER A 191 -12.93 9.93 -4.77
C SER A 191 -11.80 8.92 -4.97
N GLU A 192 -11.07 8.57 -3.90
CA GLU A 192 -10.01 7.57 -3.95
C GLU A 192 -10.58 6.17 -4.21
N VAL A 193 -11.67 5.82 -3.52
CA VAL A 193 -12.37 4.52 -3.70
C VAL A 193 -12.87 4.36 -5.14
N VAL A 194 -13.50 5.37 -5.71
CA VAL A 194 -13.97 5.35 -7.10
C VAL A 194 -12.80 5.20 -8.09
N LYS A 195 -11.75 6.01 -7.95
CA LYS A 195 -10.55 5.95 -8.81
C LYS A 195 -9.88 4.58 -8.76
N ILE A 196 -9.77 3.98 -7.58
CA ILE A 196 -9.18 2.65 -7.40
C ILE A 196 -10.06 1.56 -8.00
N PHE A 197 -11.39 1.63 -7.78
CA PHE A 197 -12.32 0.67 -8.39
C PHE A 197 -12.19 0.67 -9.91
N GLN A 198 -12.16 1.84 -10.54
CA GLN A 198 -11.96 1.95 -11.99
C GLN A 198 -10.65 1.30 -12.45
N GLN A 199 -9.56 1.47 -11.71
CA GLN A 199 -8.28 0.82 -12.04
C GLN A 199 -8.35 -0.70 -11.92
N LEU A 200 -9.01 -1.22 -10.89
CA LEU A 200 -9.16 -2.66 -10.71
C LEU A 200 -9.93 -3.30 -11.87
N VAL A 201 -10.99 -2.64 -12.35
CA VAL A 201 -11.79 -3.16 -13.47
C VAL A 201 -11.15 -2.94 -14.85
N THR A 202 -10.24 -1.97 -14.99
CA THR A 202 -9.55 -1.67 -16.27
C THR A 202 -8.19 -2.36 -16.43
N GLY A 203 -7.83 -3.30 -15.56
CA GLY A 203 -6.60 -4.09 -15.70
C GLY A 203 -5.39 -3.55 -14.92
N GLY A 204 -5.63 -2.75 -13.88
CA GLY A 204 -4.57 -2.27 -12.96
C GLY A 204 -3.97 -3.36 -12.07
N SER A 205 -4.56 -4.55 -12.05
CA SER A 205 -4.11 -5.70 -11.25
C SER A 205 -4.20 -7.01 -12.03
N GLY A 206 -3.85 -8.14 -11.43
CA GLY A 206 -4.05 -9.48 -11.97
C GLY A 206 -2.79 -10.33 -12.10
N CYS A 207 -1.59 -9.78 -11.87
CA CYS A 207 -0.33 -10.50 -11.99
C CYS A 207 0.47 -10.50 -10.69
N TYR A 208 1.32 -11.52 -10.53
CA TYR A 208 2.37 -11.58 -9.52
C TYR A 208 3.74 -11.56 -10.19
N PRO A 209 4.71 -10.79 -9.70
CA PRO A 209 6.08 -10.91 -10.22
C PRO A 209 6.67 -12.24 -9.77
N ALA A 210 7.30 -12.94 -10.70
CA ALA A 210 8.11 -14.10 -10.39
C ALA A 210 9.21 -13.69 -9.38
N GLY A 211 9.37 -14.49 -8.34
CA GLY A 211 10.30 -14.13 -7.28
C GLY A 211 9.79 -13.13 -6.24
N GLY A 212 8.55 -12.61 -6.36
CA GLY A 212 7.90 -11.72 -5.40
C GLY A 212 7.97 -10.23 -5.74
N LEU A 213 7.27 -9.40 -4.96
CA LEU A 213 7.21 -7.96 -5.19
C LEU A 213 8.59 -7.29 -5.17
N GLY A 214 9.50 -7.77 -4.30
CA GLY A 214 10.87 -7.26 -4.19
C GLY A 214 11.64 -7.33 -5.50
N ALA A 215 11.41 -8.36 -6.30
CA ALA A 215 12.11 -8.53 -7.60
C ALA A 215 11.87 -7.36 -8.56
N MET A 216 10.69 -6.74 -8.52
CA MET A 216 10.41 -5.53 -9.31
C MET A 216 11.31 -4.36 -8.89
N TYR A 217 11.43 -4.14 -7.59
CA TYR A 217 12.21 -3.02 -7.05
C TYR A 217 13.70 -3.27 -7.14
N GLU A 218 14.14 -4.53 -7.10
CA GLU A 218 15.51 -4.93 -7.42
C GLU A 218 15.83 -4.65 -8.90
N ALA A 219 14.90 -4.94 -9.82
CA ALA A 219 15.06 -4.60 -11.25
C ALA A 219 15.12 -3.08 -11.47
N ILE A 220 14.29 -2.30 -10.79
CA ILE A 220 14.32 -0.82 -10.83
C ILE A 220 15.64 -0.29 -10.25
N ALA A 221 16.10 -0.84 -9.13
CA ALA A 221 17.40 -0.48 -8.52
C ALA A 221 18.56 -0.82 -9.46
N GLY A 222 18.55 -1.98 -10.09
CA GLY A 222 19.53 -2.37 -11.11
C GLY A 222 19.54 -1.43 -12.31
N ALA A 223 18.37 -0.92 -12.72
CA ALA A 223 18.29 0.10 -13.77
C ALA A 223 18.87 1.45 -13.31
N ALA A 224 18.63 1.84 -12.05
CA ALA A 224 19.23 3.03 -11.47
C ALA A 224 20.77 2.94 -11.51
N GLN A 225 21.35 1.83 -11.04
CA GLN A 225 22.80 1.60 -11.04
C GLN A 225 23.37 1.57 -12.46
N ALA A 226 22.69 0.91 -13.41
CA ALA A 226 23.10 0.90 -14.83
C ALA A 226 23.13 2.30 -15.46
N ASN A 227 22.37 3.26 -14.92
CA ASN A 227 22.37 4.66 -15.32
C ASN A 227 23.25 5.56 -14.41
N GLY A 228 24.15 4.96 -13.59
CA GLY A 228 25.14 5.70 -12.80
C GLY A 228 24.64 6.20 -11.45
N SER A 229 23.53 5.67 -10.92
CA SER A 229 23.11 5.91 -9.55
C SER A 229 23.90 5.04 -8.58
N ASP A 230 24.29 5.60 -7.45
CA ASP A 230 24.76 4.83 -6.31
C ASP A 230 23.57 4.43 -5.41
N ILE A 231 23.60 3.17 -4.92
CA ILE A 231 22.60 2.68 -3.94
C ILE A 231 23.36 2.21 -2.70
N LEU A 232 23.09 2.84 -1.57
CA LEU A 232 23.73 2.56 -0.30
C LEU A 232 22.72 1.98 0.68
N LEU A 233 22.74 0.66 0.82
CA LEU A 233 21.91 -0.10 1.76
C LEU A 233 22.59 -0.22 3.13
N GLU A 234 21.85 -0.74 4.13
CA GLU A 234 22.32 -0.87 5.52
C GLU A 234 22.94 0.44 6.02
N THR A 235 22.28 1.55 5.68
CA THR A 235 22.76 2.90 6.01
C THR A 235 21.58 3.76 6.39
N ARG A 236 21.46 4.06 7.67
CA ARG A 236 20.42 4.96 8.17
C ARG A 236 20.84 6.41 7.94
N VAL A 237 19.91 7.19 7.41
CA VAL A 237 20.01 8.65 7.42
C VAL A 237 19.55 9.15 8.79
N ASP A 238 20.45 9.81 9.51
CA ASP A 238 20.20 10.36 10.84
C ASP A 238 19.63 11.77 10.76
N ARG A 239 20.07 12.55 9.75
CA ARG A 239 19.66 13.94 9.58
C ARG A 239 19.79 14.40 8.12
N ILE A 240 18.83 15.22 7.68
CA ILE A 240 18.89 16.01 6.44
C ILE A 240 19.47 17.39 6.81
N ALA A 241 20.57 17.77 6.16
CA ALA A 241 21.22 19.06 6.42
C ALA A 241 20.41 20.22 5.81
N VAL A 242 20.11 21.21 6.60
CA VAL A 242 19.46 22.46 6.16
C VAL A 242 20.30 23.67 6.59
N GLN A 243 20.56 24.58 5.67
CA GLN A 243 21.23 25.84 5.93
C GLN A 243 20.56 26.95 5.14
N ASN A 244 20.21 28.06 5.79
CA ASN A 244 19.56 29.22 5.17
C ASN A 244 18.30 28.84 4.35
N GLY A 245 17.44 27.96 4.89
CA GLY A 245 16.21 27.52 4.25
C GLY A 245 16.39 26.61 3.04
N ARG A 246 17.57 25.99 2.88
CA ARG A 246 17.93 25.15 1.73
C ARG A 246 18.59 23.86 2.20
N VAL A 247 18.26 22.73 1.56
CA VAL A 247 18.95 21.46 1.84
C VAL A 247 20.39 21.47 1.32
N GLY A 248 21.29 20.74 2.00
CA GLY A 248 22.70 20.61 1.63
C GLY A 248 23.16 19.16 1.48
N GLY A 249 22.35 18.18 1.89
CA GLY A 249 22.68 16.77 1.86
C GLY A 249 22.14 16.02 3.07
N VAL A 250 22.75 14.87 3.38
CA VAL A 250 22.37 14.00 4.50
C VAL A 250 23.57 13.58 5.33
N PHE A 251 23.32 13.31 6.61
CA PHE A 251 24.28 12.70 7.53
C PHE A 251 23.84 11.28 7.85
N THR A 252 24.79 10.36 7.86
CA THR A 252 24.62 8.95 8.18
C THR A 252 25.74 8.49 9.09
N GLU A 253 25.64 7.32 9.68
CA GLU A 253 26.73 6.67 10.41
C GLU A 253 28.01 6.42 9.56
N LYS A 254 27.84 6.30 8.22
CA LYS A 254 28.95 6.12 7.26
C LYS A 254 29.56 7.43 6.78
N GLY A 255 29.06 8.57 7.26
CA GLY A 255 29.54 9.90 6.89
C GLY A 255 28.48 10.80 6.28
N ALA A 256 28.94 11.93 5.73
CA ALA A 256 28.08 12.94 5.12
C ALA A 256 28.11 12.85 3.59
N PHE A 257 26.95 12.94 2.97
CA PHE A 257 26.77 13.03 1.51
C PHE A 257 26.09 14.36 1.17
N TYR A 258 26.55 15.01 0.10
CA TYR A 258 26.14 16.36 -0.24
C TYR A 258 25.39 16.40 -1.58
N ALA A 259 24.24 17.09 -1.58
CA ALA A 259 23.47 17.37 -2.78
C ALA A 259 22.59 18.61 -2.58
N PRO A 260 22.33 19.42 -3.62
CA PRO A 260 21.42 20.55 -3.55
C PRO A 260 19.94 20.15 -3.52
N ILE A 261 19.64 18.89 -3.74
CA ILE A 261 18.29 18.32 -3.73
C ILE A 261 18.27 17.05 -2.89
N VAL A 262 17.28 16.95 -1.99
CA VAL A 262 16.99 15.75 -1.21
C VAL A 262 15.53 15.36 -1.45
N VAL A 263 15.29 14.10 -1.80
CA VAL A 263 13.96 13.50 -1.96
C VAL A 263 13.77 12.51 -0.82
N SER A 264 12.81 12.79 0.07
CA SER A 264 12.56 11.91 1.22
C SER A 264 11.41 10.95 0.96
N ASN A 265 11.68 9.67 1.02
CA ASN A 265 10.72 8.56 1.04
C ASN A 265 10.54 7.99 2.45
N ALA A 266 10.99 8.70 3.47
CA ALA A 266 10.86 8.30 4.87
C ALA A 266 9.47 8.62 5.47
N GLY A 267 8.59 9.26 4.70
CA GLY A 267 7.32 9.81 5.14
C GLY A 267 7.43 11.29 5.53
N ILE A 268 6.33 12.03 5.42
CA ILE A 268 6.32 13.49 5.70
C ILE A 268 6.61 13.74 7.18
N GLN A 269 5.90 13.06 8.09
CA GLN A 269 6.06 13.24 9.54
C GLN A 269 7.48 12.95 10.00
N PRO A 270 8.09 11.78 9.73
CA PRO A 270 9.49 11.54 10.09
C PRO A 270 10.47 12.52 9.44
N THR A 271 10.18 12.96 8.22
CA THR A 271 11.06 13.93 7.53
C THR A 271 11.06 15.27 8.23
N VAL A 272 9.89 15.81 8.56
CA VAL A 272 9.74 17.15 9.17
C VAL A 272 10.12 17.13 10.63
N LEU A 273 9.56 16.17 11.41
CA LEU A 273 9.66 16.18 12.86
C LEU A 273 10.97 15.61 13.41
N LYS A 274 11.73 14.86 12.56
CA LYS A 274 12.95 14.19 13.01
C LYS A 274 14.14 14.43 12.09
N LEU A 275 14.04 14.08 10.80
CA LEU A 275 15.22 14.08 9.91
C LEU A 275 15.69 15.50 9.57
N VAL A 276 14.78 16.45 9.41
CA VAL A 276 15.10 17.85 9.20
C VAL A 276 15.15 18.60 10.53
N GLY A 277 14.12 18.40 11.39
CA GLY A 277 13.93 19.12 12.64
C GLY A 277 12.92 20.24 12.51
N GLU A 278 12.04 20.35 13.51
CA GLU A 278 10.91 21.30 13.54
C GLU A 278 11.35 22.74 13.44
N GLU A 279 12.55 23.06 13.97
CA GLU A 279 13.14 24.39 14.01
C GLU A 279 13.43 25.00 12.63
N HIS A 280 13.38 24.20 11.58
CA HIS A 280 13.58 24.65 10.19
C HIS A 280 12.28 24.99 9.44
N PHE A 281 11.12 24.81 10.10
CA PHE A 281 9.79 25.05 9.51
C PHE A 281 8.99 26.06 10.33
N ASP A 282 8.01 26.69 9.68
CA ASP A 282 7.02 27.49 10.39
C ASP A 282 6.17 26.61 11.30
N LYS A 283 5.85 27.11 12.49
CA LYS A 283 5.07 26.38 13.51
C LYS A 283 3.72 25.88 12.98
N SER A 284 3.06 26.65 12.12
CA SER A 284 1.80 26.24 11.49
C SER A 284 1.97 25.02 10.59
N TYR A 285 3.09 24.91 9.88
CA TYR A 285 3.41 23.75 9.05
C TYR A 285 3.77 22.51 9.90
N VAL A 286 4.51 22.71 10.99
CA VAL A 286 4.83 21.63 11.95
C VAL A 286 3.54 21.06 12.55
N ASN A 287 2.62 21.92 13.01
CA ASN A 287 1.33 21.50 13.53
C ASN A 287 0.51 20.74 12.47
N TYR A 288 0.40 21.29 11.25
CA TYR A 288 -0.28 20.61 10.14
C TYR A 288 0.29 19.21 9.88
N VAL A 289 1.62 19.06 9.87
CA VAL A 289 2.27 17.75 9.67
C VAL A 289 2.04 16.82 10.86
N GLY A 290 2.04 17.35 12.08
CA GLY A 290 1.73 16.58 13.30
C GLY A 290 0.31 16.02 13.31
N ASP A 291 -0.64 16.76 12.73
CA ASP A 291 -2.07 16.39 12.68
C ASP A 291 -2.41 15.45 11.53
N LEU A 292 -1.48 15.13 10.61
CA LEU A 292 -1.72 14.18 9.52
C LEU A 292 -2.00 12.77 10.07
N VAL A 293 -3.07 12.17 9.58
CA VAL A 293 -3.58 10.88 10.03
C VAL A 293 -2.97 9.74 9.19
N PRO A 294 -2.35 8.72 9.80
CA PRO A 294 -1.86 7.55 9.09
C PRO A 294 -3.02 6.67 8.61
N SER A 295 -2.77 5.81 7.61
CA SER A 295 -3.64 4.66 7.34
C SER A 295 -3.58 3.70 8.53
N LEU A 296 -4.50 2.74 8.59
CA LEU A 296 -4.38 1.64 9.56
C LEU A 296 -3.07 0.87 9.33
N GLY A 297 -2.60 0.24 10.38
CA GLY A 297 -1.60 -0.81 10.35
C GLY A 297 -2.26 -2.14 10.00
N PHE A 298 -1.46 -3.21 9.99
CA PHE A 298 -1.94 -4.55 9.70
C PHE A 298 -1.30 -5.55 10.67
N ALA A 299 -2.12 -6.30 11.39
CA ALA A 299 -1.67 -7.39 12.25
C ALA A 299 -2.05 -8.72 11.61
N GLY A 300 -1.14 -9.67 11.59
CA GLY A 300 -1.41 -10.93 10.91
C GLY A 300 -0.44 -12.04 11.23
N ALA A 301 -0.67 -13.16 10.56
CA ALA A 301 0.08 -14.40 10.72
C ALA A 301 0.55 -14.94 9.36
N ARG A 302 1.68 -15.60 9.39
CA ARG A 302 2.20 -16.44 8.33
C ARG A 302 2.21 -17.87 8.84
N TYR A 303 1.48 -18.75 8.17
CA TYR A 303 1.40 -20.15 8.50
C TYR A 303 2.13 -20.99 7.45
N ILE A 304 3.09 -21.79 7.87
CA ILE A 304 3.65 -22.86 7.03
C ILE A 304 2.81 -24.10 7.26
N LEU A 305 2.24 -24.63 6.18
CA LEU A 305 1.37 -25.79 6.21
C LEU A 305 2.12 -27.05 5.77
N SER A 306 1.80 -28.19 6.40
CA SER A 306 2.35 -29.52 6.11
C SER A 306 2.06 -29.99 4.68
N LYS A 307 0.99 -29.44 4.07
CA LYS A 307 0.60 -29.70 2.68
C LYS A 307 -0.22 -28.54 2.13
N PRO A 308 -0.34 -28.37 0.81
CA PRO A 308 -1.28 -27.43 0.21
C PRO A 308 -2.73 -27.79 0.57
N VAL A 309 -3.51 -26.79 1.01
CA VAL A 309 -4.95 -26.91 1.32
C VAL A 309 -5.77 -25.81 0.63
N LEU A 310 -5.14 -24.72 0.24
CA LEU A 310 -5.74 -23.63 -0.53
C LEU A 310 -5.34 -23.78 -2.01
N GLU A 311 -6.28 -23.54 -2.92
CA GLU A 311 -6.12 -23.75 -4.36
C GLU A 311 -5.83 -22.46 -5.11
N TYR A 312 -6.22 -21.29 -4.55
CA TYR A 312 -6.08 -19.98 -5.18
C TYR A 312 -5.08 -19.11 -4.41
N PRO A 313 -4.38 -18.20 -5.11
CA PRO A 313 -3.46 -17.25 -4.48
C PRO A 313 -4.12 -16.26 -3.52
N VAL A 314 -5.42 -15.94 -3.71
CA VAL A 314 -6.14 -14.96 -2.88
C VAL A 314 -7.46 -15.54 -2.38
N TYR A 315 -7.77 -15.25 -1.12
CA TYR A 315 -9.10 -15.43 -0.55
C TYR A 315 -9.52 -14.17 0.18
N LEU A 316 -10.75 -13.75 -0.05
CA LEU A 316 -11.40 -12.65 0.64
C LEU A 316 -12.62 -13.18 1.38
N TYR A 317 -12.83 -12.69 2.59
CA TYR A 317 -14.06 -12.95 3.35
C TYR A 317 -14.61 -11.63 3.88
N PHE A 318 -15.90 -11.41 3.69
CA PHE A 318 -16.63 -10.31 4.28
C PHE A 318 -18.11 -10.66 4.52
N SER A 319 -18.79 -9.82 5.31
CA SER A 319 -20.22 -9.91 5.62
C SER A 319 -20.77 -8.50 5.84
N ASP A 320 -22.05 -8.39 6.14
CA ASP A 320 -22.67 -7.11 6.52
C ASP A 320 -22.10 -6.51 7.81
N ASN A 321 -21.50 -7.33 8.67
CA ASN A 321 -20.92 -6.94 9.94
C ASN A 321 -19.43 -6.60 9.87
N THR A 322 -18.80 -6.73 8.70
CA THR A 322 -17.36 -6.44 8.52
C THR A 322 -17.07 -5.00 8.15
N VAL A 323 -18.09 -4.16 7.96
CA VAL A 323 -17.90 -2.73 7.68
C VAL A 323 -17.21 -2.07 8.86
N SER A 324 -16.00 -1.61 8.65
CA SER A 324 -15.18 -0.96 9.67
C SER A 324 -15.40 0.55 9.68
N THR A 325 -15.58 1.10 10.88
CA THR A 325 -15.67 2.54 11.15
C THR A 325 -14.64 2.96 12.18
N THR A 326 -14.40 4.25 12.31
CA THR A 326 -13.52 4.81 13.34
C THR A 326 -13.93 4.34 14.73
N ASP A 327 -15.24 4.29 15.04
CA ASP A 327 -15.76 3.80 16.32
C ASP A 327 -15.40 2.32 16.55
N HIS A 328 -15.50 1.47 15.52
CA HIS A 328 -15.11 0.06 15.63
C HIS A 328 -13.61 -0.08 15.94
N ILE A 329 -12.75 0.69 15.30
CA ILE A 329 -11.30 0.66 15.58
C ILE A 329 -11.00 1.14 17.01
N MET A 330 -11.69 2.17 17.50
CA MET A 330 -11.51 2.68 18.86
C MET A 330 -12.02 1.68 19.92
N LYS A 331 -13.12 1.00 19.66
CA LYS A 331 -13.63 -0.08 20.53
C LYS A 331 -12.67 -1.28 20.54
N ALA A 332 -12.19 -1.70 19.37
CA ALA A 332 -11.21 -2.78 19.26
C ALA A 332 -9.91 -2.44 20.02
N LYS A 333 -9.45 -1.19 19.96
CA LYS A 333 -8.30 -0.70 20.74
C LYS A 333 -8.52 -0.79 22.26
N SER A 334 -9.76 -0.72 22.72
CA SER A 334 -10.14 -0.94 24.13
C SER A 334 -10.46 -2.40 24.48
N GLY A 335 -10.23 -3.35 23.55
CA GLY A 335 -10.45 -4.78 23.73
C GLY A 335 -11.83 -5.29 23.30
N GLN A 336 -12.67 -4.43 22.71
CA GLN A 336 -14.01 -4.81 22.21
C GLN A 336 -13.95 -5.08 20.71
N MET A 337 -13.44 -6.24 20.33
CA MET A 337 -13.36 -6.66 18.92
C MET A 337 -14.76 -6.86 18.32
N PRO A 338 -14.96 -6.52 17.03
CA PRO A 338 -16.19 -6.85 16.33
C PRO A 338 -16.40 -8.36 16.24
N GLU A 339 -17.67 -8.78 16.16
CA GLU A 339 -18.03 -10.19 16.05
C GLU A 339 -17.46 -10.85 14.78
N GLN A 340 -17.53 -10.14 13.66
CA GLN A 340 -16.95 -10.55 12.38
C GLN A 340 -15.97 -9.47 11.90
N ILE A 341 -14.94 -9.91 11.19
CA ILE A 341 -13.93 -9.03 10.60
C ILE A 341 -13.74 -9.39 9.13
N TYR A 342 -13.33 -8.42 8.34
CA TYR A 342 -12.78 -8.68 7.02
C TYR A 342 -11.50 -9.51 7.14
N VAL A 343 -11.39 -10.57 6.34
CA VAL A 343 -10.18 -11.40 6.30
C VAL A 343 -9.62 -11.48 4.90
N PHE A 344 -8.36 -11.13 4.77
CA PHE A 344 -7.58 -11.28 3.56
C PHE A 344 -6.56 -12.41 3.73
N ILE A 345 -6.59 -13.40 2.84
CA ILE A 345 -5.58 -14.45 2.74
C ILE A 345 -4.85 -14.35 1.42
N SER A 346 -3.53 -14.44 1.48
CA SER A 346 -2.63 -14.57 0.34
C SER A 346 -1.84 -15.87 0.44
N ALA A 347 -2.00 -16.74 -0.56
CA ALA A 347 -1.28 -18.00 -0.69
C ALA A 347 -0.35 -17.98 -1.91
N THR A 348 0.44 -16.90 -2.04
CA THR A 348 1.35 -16.68 -3.18
C THR A 348 2.44 -17.75 -3.32
N SER A 349 2.62 -18.61 -2.30
CA SER A 349 3.44 -19.83 -2.39
C SER A 349 2.95 -20.80 -3.45
N LEU A 350 1.71 -20.67 -3.94
CA LEU A 350 1.21 -21.42 -5.10
C LEU A 350 1.85 -20.96 -6.43
N CYS A 351 2.42 -19.76 -6.47
CA CYS A 351 3.20 -19.32 -7.64
C CYS A 351 4.52 -20.09 -7.73
N PRO A 352 4.99 -20.42 -8.94
CA PRO A 352 6.20 -21.20 -9.15
C PRO A 352 7.43 -20.64 -8.42
N GLY A 353 8.21 -21.52 -7.78
CA GLY A 353 9.47 -21.16 -7.11
C GLY A 353 9.33 -20.40 -5.80
N ARG A 354 8.13 -20.30 -5.21
CA ARG A 354 7.90 -19.55 -3.97
C ARG A 354 7.75 -20.44 -2.72
N ALA A 355 7.65 -21.74 -2.87
CA ALA A 355 7.58 -22.70 -1.76
C ALA A 355 8.34 -23.98 -2.06
N PRO A 356 8.83 -24.71 -1.03
CA PRO A 356 9.30 -26.08 -1.17
C PRO A 356 8.19 -27.00 -1.69
N PRO A 357 8.53 -28.06 -2.45
CA PRO A 357 7.55 -29.05 -2.91
C PRO A 357 6.72 -29.65 -1.75
N GLY A 358 5.41 -29.70 -1.94
CA GLY A 358 4.47 -30.27 -0.97
C GLY A 358 4.16 -29.40 0.24
N LYS A 359 4.70 -28.20 0.33
CA LYS A 359 4.42 -27.24 1.39
C LYS A 359 3.63 -26.04 0.85
N GLN A 360 2.92 -25.35 1.75
CA GLN A 360 2.23 -24.09 1.45
C GLN A 360 2.51 -23.08 2.54
N LEU A 361 2.66 -21.82 2.15
CA LEU A 361 2.66 -20.67 3.06
C LEU A 361 1.38 -19.89 2.85
N VAL A 362 0.65 -19.69 3.92
CA VAL A 362 -0.57 -18.88 3.98
C VAL A 362 -0.27 -17.64 4.79
N HIS A 363 -0.55 -16.48 4.22
CA HIS A 363 -0.35 -15.18 4.83
C HIS A 363 -1.71 -14.52 5.02
N THR A 364 -2.05 -14.14 6.23
CA THR A 364 -3.35 -13.55 6.58
C THR A 364 -3.22 -12.44 7.59
N GLY A 365 -4.27 -11.65 7.75
CA GLY A 365 -4.35 -10.62 8.78
C GLY A 365 -5.58 -9.74 8.62
N LEU A 366 -5.62 -8.71 9.46
CA LEU A 366 -6.65 -7.68 9.48
C LEU A 366 -6.05 -6.32 9.80
N SER A 367 -6.81 -5.27 9.50
CA SER A 367 -6.47 -3.90 9.84
C SER A 367 -6.44 -3.70 11.35
N CYS A 368 -5.43 -2.99 11.84
CA CYS A 368 -5.25 -2.64 13.24
C CYS A 368 -4.76 -1.18 13.36
N PRO A 369 -4.73 -0.58 14.56
CA PRO A 369 -4.10 0.73 14.73
C PRO A 369 -2.64 0.76 14.26
N ALA A 370 -2.22 1.83 13.59
CA ALA A 370 -0.83 2.04 13.17
C ALA A 370 0.13 2.32 14.35
N ASP A 371 -0.41 2.44 15.54
CA ASP A 371 0.34 2.69 16.78
C ASP A 371 1.26 1.51 17.11
N THR A 372 2.56 1.76 17.08
CA THR A 372 3.60 0.76 17.36
C THR A 372 3.63 0.26 18.82
N LYS A 373 2.90 0.92 19.71
CA LYS A 373 2.79 0.56 21.14
C LYS A 373 1.60 -0.34 21.43
N VAL A 374 0.67 -0.50 20.48
CA VAL A 374 -0.48 -1.39 20.66
C VAL A 374 0.00 -2.84 20.57
N ASP A 375 -0.36 -3.63 21.59
CA ASP A 375 -0.13 -5.08 21.56
C ASP A 375 -1.02 -5.71 20.46
N PRO A 376 -0.46 -6.36 19.45
CA PRO A 376 -1.24 -6.96 18.37
C PRO A 376 -2.03 -8.20 18.80
N LYS A 377 -1.83 -8.72 20.01
CA LYS A 377 -2.38 -10.02 20.44
C LYS A 377 -3.89 -10.14 20.22
N THR A 378 -4.66 -9.13 20.63
CA THR A 378 -6.13 -9.14 20.47
C THR A 378 -6.56 -9.28 19.03
N TRP A 379 -5.86 -8.59 18.09
CA TRP A 379 -6.10 -8.70 16.65
C TRP A 379 -5.68 -10.06 16.11
N LEU A 380 -4.55 -10.59 16.56
CA LEU A 380 -4.04 -11.91 16.14
C LEU A 380 -4.99 -13.03 16.60
N ASP A 381 -5.43 -13.01 17.86
CA ASP A 381 -6.39 -13.98 18.39
C ASP A 381 -7.70 -13.96 17.56
N LYS A 382 -8.15 -12.76 17.13
CA LYS A 382 -9.36 -12.62 16.30
C LYS A 382 -9.15 -13.18 14.88
N VAL A 383 -8.01 -12.89 14.24
CA VAL A 383 -7.67 -13.47 12.93
C VAL A 383 -7.64 -14.98 12.99
N GLU A 384 -6.97 -15.55 13.99
CA GLU A 384 -6.88 -17.00 14.14
C GLU A 384 -8.25 -17.66 14.32
N ALA A 385 -9.13 -17.03 15.12
CA ALA A 385 -10.49 -17.50 15.32
C ALA A 385 -11.30 -17.50 14.01
N GLU A 386 -11.21 -16.42 13.23
CA GLU A 386 -11.92 -16.34 11.94
C GLU A 386 -11.36 -17.29 10.90
N VAL A 387 -10.02 -17.43 10.80
CA VAL A 387 -9.40 -18.41 9.91
C VAL A 387 -9.80 -19.84 10.29
N ALA A 388 -9.85 -20.15 11.59
CA ALA A 388 -10.30 -21.46 12.06
C ALA A 388 -11.78 -21.72 11.72
N ARG A 389 -12.62 -20.70 11.76
CA ARG A 389 -14.05 -20.79 11.45
C ARG A 389 -14.30 -20.99 9.96
N ILE A 390 -13.64 -20.20 9.11
CA ILE A 390 -13.93 -20.14 7.67
C ILE A 390 -13.09 -21.17 6.89
N TRP A 391 -11.83 -21.35 7.26
CA TRP A 391 -10.89 -22.28 6.60
C TRP A 391 -10.24 -23.26 7.61
N PRO A 392 -11.01 -24.16 8.23
CA PRO A 392 -10.53 -25.05 9.29
C PRO A 392 -9.37 -25.95 8.84
N ASP A 393 -9.30 -26.29 7.56
CA ASP A 393 -8.21 -27.09 7.02
C ASP A 393 -6.86 -26.34 7.02
N VAL A 394 -6.86 -25.01 6.95
CA VAL A 394 -5.63 -24.20 7.12
C VAL A 394 -5.07 -24.46 8.52
N VAL A 395 -5.88 -24.26 9.56
CA VAL A 395 -5.44 -24.40 10.95
C VAL A 395 -4.99 -25.84 11.28
N LYS A 396 -5.71 -26.84 10.76
CA LYS A 396 -5.40 -28.25 10.96
C LYS A 396 -4.01 -28.66 10.45
N HIS A 397 -3.49 -27.96 9.46
CA HIS A 397 -2.23 -28.30 8.80
C HIS A 397 -1.08 -27.34 9.11
N ILE A 398 -1.23 -26.43 10.08
CA ILE A 398 -0.15 -25.53 10.52
C ILE A 398 0.97 -26.35 11.16
N GLU A 399 2.20 -26.18 10.66
CA GLU A 399 3.43 -26.68 11.27
C GLU A 399 4.20 -25.56 11.99
N GLU A 400 4.23 -24.36 11.39
CA GLU A 400 4.90 -23.18 11.96
C GLU A 400 4.02 -21.95 11.80
N SER A 401 4.08 -21.05 12.79
CA SER A 401 3.41 -19.76 12.77
C SER A 401 4.41 -18.64 13.05
N GLU A 402 4.31 -17.55 12.31
CA GLU A 402 5.03 -16.31 12.53
C GLU A 402 4.03 -15.17 12.57
N TYR A 403 4.11 -14.31 13.58
CA TYR A 403 3.17 -13.21 13.77
C TYR A 403 3.84 -11.87 13.54
N TYR A 404 3.06 -10.88 13.06
CA TYR A 404 3.52 -9.52 12.86
C TYR A 404 2.44 -8.50 13.19
N GLY A 405 2.84 -7.26 13.42
CA GLY A 405 1.96 -6.13 13.68
C GLY A 405 2.69 -4.81 13.44
N SER A 406 2.08 -3.70 13.81
CA SER A 406 2.54 -2.34 13.52
C SER A 406 4.00 -2.06 13.94
N ALA A 407 4.47 -2.60 15.08
CA ALA A 407 5.85 -2.46 15.51
C ALA A 407 6.86 -3.11 14.54
N HIS A 408 6.55 -4.29 13.99
CA HIS A 408 7.40 -4.99 13.01
C HIS A 408 7.51 -4.19 11.72
N ILE A 409 6.41 -3.56 11.30
CA ILE A 409 6.36 -2.75 10.08
C ILE A 409 7.14 -1.45 10.24
N SER A 410 7.03 -0.80 11.38
CA SER A 410 7.82 0.40 11.71
C SER A 410 9.33 0.12 11.63
N ALA A 411 9.77 -1.04 12.11
CA ALA A 411 11.18 -1.40 12.09
C ALA A 411 11.80 -1.36 10.69
N ILE A 412 11.05 -1.77 9.66
CA ILE A 412 11.52 -1.82 8.27
C ILE A 412 11.10 -0.60 7.43
N SER A 413 10.19 0.23 7.92
CA SER A 413 9.65 1.35 7.15
C SER A 413 10.01 2.69 7.78
N ARG A 414 9.03 3.44 8.26
CA ARG A 414 9.21 4.77 8.82
C ARG A 414 9.31 4.74 10.35
N ASP A 415 10.00 5.73 10.89
CA ASP A 415 10.07 5.88 12.34
C ASP A 415 8.71 6.38 12.89
N SER A 416 8.33 5.88 14.08
CA SER A 416 7.21 6.42 14.83
C SER A 416 7.64 7.73 15.51
N VAL A 417 7.17 8.86 15.01
CA VAL A 417 7.53 10.21 15.51
C VAL A 417 6.34 10.93 16.12
N VAL A 418 5.11 10.48 15.84
CA VAL A 418 3.89 10.97 16.46
C VAL A 418 3.14 9.81 17.11
N PRO A 419 2.38 10.07 18.18
CA PRO A 419 1.54 9.03 18.78
C PRO A 419 0.55 8.44 17.75
N GLY A 420 0.37 7.14 17.76
CA GLY A 420 -0.59 6.46 16.88
C GLY A 420 -0.11 6.17 15.45
N ALA A 421 1.14 6.53 15.11
CA ALA A 421 1.72 6.34 13.79
C ALA A 421 3.02 5.52 13.81
N GLY A 422 3.52 5.20 12.63
CA GLY A 422 4.78 4.49 12.38
C GLY A 422 4.60 3.08 11.87
N GLY A 423 3.49 2.42 12.20
CA GLY A 423 3.18 1.06 11.75
C GLY A 423 2.11 0.97 10.67
N GLU A 424 1.84 2.06 9.96
CA GLU A 424 0.84 2.11 8.90
C GLU A 424 1.18 1.21 7.70
N CYS A 425 0.15 0.53 7.19
CA CYS A 425 0.27 -0.38 6.06
C CYS A 425 0.69 0.36 4.78
N ILE A 426 0.02 1.46 4.46
CA ILE A 426 0.27 2.21 3.22
C ILE A 426 1.15 3.43 3.48
N GLY A 427 0.69 4.38 4.25
CA GLY A 427 1.30 5.67 4.52
C GLY A 427 0.29 6.57 5.20
N LEU A 428 0.19 7.85 4.82
CA LEU A 428 -0.91 8.69 5.25
C LEU A 428 -2.24 8.15 4.70
N GLY A 429 -3.28 8.21 5.54
CA GLY A 429 -4.62 7.74 5.19
C GLY A 429 -5.21 8.48 3.99
N GLN A 430 -5.82 7.75 3.08
CA GLN A 430 -6.58 8.30 1.96
C GLN A 430 -7.99 8.68 2.47
N ILE A 431 -8.03 9.66 3.34
CA ILE A 431 -9.23 10.12 4.05
C ILE A 431 -9.69 11.49 3.56
N VAL A 432 -10.94 11.82 3.84
CA VAL A 432 -11.50 13.16 3.59
C VAL A 432 -10.61 14.22 4.23
N GLY A 433 -10.32 15.30 3.50
CA GLY A 433 -9.44 16.39 3.93
C GLY A 433 -7.94 16.11 3.86
N GLN A 434 -7.51 14.91 3.38
CA GLN A 434 -6.09 14.54 3.30
C GLN A 434 -5.70 13.87 1.96
N CYS A 435 -6.63 13.68 1.05
CA CYS A 435 -6.39 13.10 -0.29
C CYS A 435 -7.04 13.97 -1.38
N GLY A 436 -6.96 13.53 -2.62
CA GLY A 436 -7.42 14.31 -3.76
C GLY A 436 -6.77 15.71 -3.79
N LYS A 437 -7.57 16.76 -3.87
CA LYS A 437 -7.12 18.18 -3.83
C LYS A 437 -6.45 18.56 -2.49
N HIS A 438 -6.68 17.82 -1.43
CA HIS A 438 -6.10 18.03 -0.10
C HIS A 438 -4.82 17.23 0.15
N LYS A 439 -4.37 16.44 -0.84
CA LYS A 439 -3.14 15.65 -0.72
C LYS A 439 -1.96 16.54 -0.37
N PRO A 440 -1.14 16.20 0.64
CA PRO A 440 0.04 16.97 0.99
C PRO A 440 0.95 17.22 -0.22
N SER A 441 1.49 18.44 -0.30
CA SER A 441 2.40 18.81 -1.38
C SER A 441 3.65 17.96 -1.37
N ALA A 442 4.06 17.47 -2.55
CA ALA A 442 5.35 16.79 -2.70
C ALA A 442 6.57 17.74 -2.58
N LYS A 443 6.37 19.05 -2.67
CA LYS A 443 7.41 20.06 -2.48
C LYS A 443 7.31 20.61 -1.07
N ALA A 444 8.35 20.41 -0.29
CA ALA A 444 8.45 20.99 1.05
C ALA A 444 8.64 22.51 1.02
N PRO A 445 8.35 23.22 2.12
CA PRO A 445 8.65 24.65 2.26
C PRO A 445 10.17 24.97 2.17
N ILE A 446 11.02 23.97 2.45
CA ILE A 446 12.48 24.11 2.37
C ILE A 446 12.95 23.92 0.93
N SER A 447 13.76 24.83 0.43
CA SER A 447 14.31 24.80 -0.93
C SER A 447 15.13 23.55 -1.19
N GLY A 448 14.80 22.80 -2.26
CA GLY A 448 15.47 21.57 -2.65
C GLY A 448 15.00 20.32 -1.90
N LEU A 449 14.05 20.41 -0.97
CA LEU A 449 13.47 19.25 -0.29
C LEU A 449 12.14 18.85 -0.96
N PHE A 450 12.03 17.54 -1.26
CA PHE A 450 10.82 16.91 -1.82
C PHE A 450 10.42 15.70 -1.01
N TYR A 451 9.14 15.39 -0.98
CA TYR A 451 8.56 14.16 -0.42
C TYR A 451 8.14 13.24 -1.56
N VAL A 452 8.34 11.95 -1.39
CA VAL A 452 7.94 10.90 -2.35
C VAL A 452 7.35 9.70 -1.59
N GLY A 453 6.53 8.92 -2.26
CA GLY A 453 5.87 7.74 -1.70
C GLY A 453 4.38 7.95 -1.51
N ALA A 454 3.74 7.13 -0.66
CA ALA A 454 2.29 7.16 -0.48
C ALA A 454 1.77 8.47 0.13
N ASP A 455 2.62 9.22 0.84
CA ASP A 455 2.22 10.42 1.57
C ASP A 455 1.97 11.63 0.67
N ALA A 456 2.66 11.73 -0.48
CA ALA A 456 2.61 12.90 -1.36
C ALA A 456 2.87 12.55 -2.83
N GLY A 457 2.56 13.47 -3.72
CA GLY A 457 2.96 13.41 -5.14
C GLY A 457 2.05 12.58 -6.06
N SER A 458 1.06 11.87 -5.52
CA SER A 458 0.04 11.17 -6.31
C SER A 458 -1.23 10.91 -5.51
N THR A 459 -2.35 10.65 -6.19
CA THR A 459 -3.67 10.31 -5.64
C THR A 459 -4.33 9.27 -6.52
N GLY A 460 -5.40 8.64 -6.05
CA GLY A 460 -6.25 7.77 -6.86
C GLY A 460 -5.64 6.39 -7.14
N PHE A 461 -4.64 5.97 -6.37
CA PHE A 461 -4.03 4.66 -6.47
C PHE A 461 -3.92 4.03 -5.08
N PHE A 462 -3.69 2.74 -5.01
CA PHE A 462 -3.49 2.02 -3.75
C PHE A 462 -2.07 1.46 -3.62
N ALA A 463 -1.61 1.36 -2.37
CA ALA A 463 -0.36 0.68 -1.98
C ALA A 463 0.85 1.01 -2.89
N ASN A 464 1.42 -0.02 -3.54
CA ASN A 464 2.60 0.11 -4.37
C ASN A 464 2.40 1.00 -5.60
N ASN A 465 1.22 0.96 -6.23
CA ASN A 465 0.90 1.82 -7.37
C ASN A 465 0.89 3.29 -6.98
N LEU A 466 0.36 3.64 -5.80
CA LEU A 466 0.38 5.02 -5.29
C LEU A 466 1.82 5.51 -5.08
N ALA A 467 2.66 4.69 -4.46
CA ALA A 467 4.04 5.05 -4.20
C ALA A 467 4.88 5.19 -5.50
N VAL A 468 4.69 4.28 -6.47
CA VAL A 468 5.39 4.33 -7.77
C VAL A 468 4.92 5.52 -8.60
N ALA A 469 3.60 5.80 -8.65
CA ALA A 469 3.05 6.99 -9.31
C ALA A 469 3.65 8.28 -8.72
N SER A 470 3.74 8.36 -7.39
CA SER A 470 4.46 9.45 -6.71
C SER A 470 5.91 9.53 -7.16
N GLY A 471 6.62 8.40 -7.20
CA GLY A 471 8.01 8.33 -7.70
C GLY A 471 8.18 8.92 -9.08
N MET A 472 7.29 8.58 -10.00
CA MET A 472 7.28 9.09 -11.38
C MET A 472 7.00 10.60 -11.45
N ASN A 473 6.04 11.08 -10.68
CA ASN A 473 5.65 12.49 -10.69
C ASN A 473 6.70 13.36 -10.01
N VAL A 474 7.21 12.94 -8.85
CA VAL A 474 8.24 13.67 -8.11
C VAL A 474 9.54 13.73 -8.88
N ALA A 475 9.94 12.65 -9.59
CA ALA A 475 11.11 12.68 -10.46
C ALA A 475 11.01 13.78 -11.54
N LYS A 476 9.83 13.97 -12.17
CA LYS A 476 9.59 15.05 -13.13
C LYS A 476 9.71 16.43 -12.47
N MET A 477 9.13 16.60 -11.26
CA MET A 477 9.21 17.85 -10.49
C MET A 477 10.65 18.19 -10.13
N VAL A 478 11.44 17.21 -9.68
CA VAL A 478 12.86 17.37 -9.32
C VAL A 478 13.68 17.73 -10.55
N LEU A 479 13.46 17.06 -11.70
CA LEU A 479 14.15 17.39 -12.95
C LEU A 479 13.87 18.84 -13.39
N GLN A 480 12.61 19.28 -13.30
CA GLN A 480 12.24 20.66 -13.60
C GLN A 480 12.90 21.65 -12.62
N TYR A 481 12.88 21.34 -11.33
CA TYR A 481 13.54 22.17 -10.31
C TYR A 481 15.05 22.28 -10.57
N PHE A 482 15.71 21.17 -10.87
CA PHE A 482 17.16 21.14 -11.17
C PHE A 482 17.51 22.04 -12.37
N LYS A 483 16.69 22.01 -13.45
CA LYS A 483 16.91 22.85 -14.63
C LYS A 483 16.72 24.35 -14.36
N THR A 484 15.84 24.71 -13.44
CA THR A 484 15.54 26.13 -13.12
C THR A 484 16.42 26.71 -12.01
N HIS A 485 17.15 25.86 -11.29
CA HIS A 485 18.05 26.25 -10.21
C HIS A 485 19.45 25.66 -10.46
N PRO A 486 20.16 26.13 -11.51
CA PRO A 486 21.51 25.65 -11.80
C PRO A 486 22.45 25.93 -10.63
N ARG A 487 23.50 25.11 -10.48
CA ARG A 487 24.52 25.19 -9.41
C ARG A 487 25.27 26.51 -9.40
#